data_d003aa0119d6d9f78f7ed161b5a556aa
#
_entry.id   d003aa0119d6d9f78f7ed161b5a556aa
#
_cell.length_a   1.000
_cell.length_b   1.000
_cell.length_c   1.000
_cell.angle_alpha   90.00
_cell.angle_beta   90.00
_cell.angle_gamma   90.00
#
_symmetry.space_group_name_H-M   'P 1'
#
loop_
_entity.id
_entity.type
_entity.pdbx_description
1 polymer ?
#
loop_
_entity_poly.entity_id
_entity_poly.type
_entity_poly.pdbx_seq_one_letter_code
_entity_poly.pdbx_strand_id
1 'polypeptide(L)'
;GGQLSLTTDVDNWPGGKEGLQGPELMENLKNHAERLNTEVIFDEITSADLSQKPFILKGESTYSCDALIIATGASAKYLGLASEEKFKGKGVSACATCDGFFYRGHDVVVIGGGNTAVEETMYLSNLVNHVTLIHRRDKLRAEKMLTEQLMQKKEQTGKIDFAWNSVVDEIIGNDQGVTAVRIKDVLSGETKVLDVTGVFIAIGHKPNTDIFAGQIDMDETGYIKIKNGTGASATATNIPGVFAAGDVSDPIYRQAITSAGTGCMAALDAEKYLDSLEMEKKRV
;
A
#
# COMPACT_ATOMS: atom_id res chain seq x y z
N GLY A 1 7.75 -5.92 9.84
CA GLY A 1 8.39 -4.92 8.99
C GLY A 1 7.39 -4.17 8.11
N GLY A 2 7.91 -3.34 7.25
CA GLY A 2 7.14 -2.60 6.28
C GLY A 2 6.20 -1.56 6.90
N GLN A 3 5.16 -1.20 6.15
CA GLN A 3 4.25 -0.12 6.55
C GLN A 3 3.46 -0.41 7.83
N LEU A 4 3.15 -1.68 8.13
CA LEU A 4 2.49 -2.05 9.37
C LEU A 4 3.31 -1.71 10.61
N SER A 5 4.65 -1.71 10.53
CA SER A 5 5.50 -1.30 11.66
C SER A 5 5.45 0.22 11.95
N LEU A 6 4.88 1.00 11.03
CA LEU A 6 4.80 2.46 11.10
C LEU A 6 3.37 2.96 11.36
N THR A 7 2.37 2.06 11.32
CA THR A 7 0.98 2.42 11.56
C THR A 7 0.60 2.32 13.03
N THR A 8 -0.50 2.94 13.40
CA THR A 8 -1.10 2.87 14.74
C THR A 8 -2.08 1.70 14.82
N ASP A 9 -3.36 1.96 15.10
CA ASP A 9 -4.39 0.93 15.27
C ASP A 9 -4.65 0.16 13.98
N VAL A 10 -4.84 -1.16 14.10
CA VAL A 10 -5.16 -2.09 13.00
C VAL A 10 -6.48 -2.79 13.30
N ASP A 11 -7.59 -2.07 13.11
CA ASP A 11 -8.93 -2.56 13.43
C ASP A 11 -9.51 -3.52 12.39
N ASN A 12 -8.89 -3.59 11.20
CA ASN A 12 -9.34 -4.47 10.12
C ASN A 12 -8.57 -5.81 10.05
N TRP A 13 -7.83 -6.17 11.11
CA TRP A 13 -7.21 -7.49 11.24
C TRP A 13 -8.17 -8.45 11.94
N PRO A 14 -8.73 -9.48 11.27
CA PRO A 14 -9.67 -10.42 11.86
C PRO A 14 -9.06 -11.17 13.05
N GLY A 15 -9.76 -11.16 14.19
CA GLY A 15 -9.30 -11.78 15.42
C GLY A 15 -8.26 -10.95 16.20
N GLY A 16 -7.96 -9.76 15.76
CA GLY A 16 -7.19 -8.78 16.53
C GLY A 16 -7.96 -8.34 17.78
N LYS A 17 -7.25 -8.01 18.87
CA LYS A 17 -7.86 -7.37 20.04
C LYS A 17 -8.18 -5.90 19.73
N GLU A 18 -9.11 -5.31 20.47
CA GLU A 18 -9.37 -3.87 20.41
C GLU A 18 -8.08 -3.07 20.68
N GLY A 19 -7.78 -2.08 19.84
CA GLY A 19 -6.57 -1.26 19.94
C GLY A 19 -5.27 -1.98 19.59
N LEU A 20 -5.34 -3.05 18.77
CA LEU A 20 -4.15 -3.74 18.27
C LEU A 20 -3.31 -2.78 17.43
N GLN A 21 -2.05 -2.54 17.84
CA GLN A 21 -1.12 -1.68 17.13
C GLN A 21 -0.37 -2.43 16.03
N GLY A 22 -0.06 -1.75 14.92
CA GLY A 22 0.70 -2.35 13.83
C GLY A 22 2.04 -2.96 14.24
N PRO A 23 2.90 -2.28 15.03
CA PRO A 23 4.14 -2.84 15.55
C PRO A 23 3.92 -4.12 16.38
N GLU A 24 2.86 -4.15 17.22
CA GLU A 24 2.51 -5.34 18.02
C GLU A 24 2.09 -6.50 17.13
N LEU A 25 1.26 -6.24 16.12
CA LEU A 25 0.86 -7.26 15.15
C LEU A 25 2.10 -7.86 14.45
N MET A 26 3.03 -7.00 14.01
CA MET A 26 4.26 -7.45 13.34
C MET A 26 5.17 -8.27 14.24
N GLU A 27 5.30 -7.91 15.52
CA GLU A 27 6.05 -8.68 16.51
C GLU A 27 5.40 -10.06 16.76
N ASN A 28 4.07 -10.11 16.87
CA ASN A 28 3.33 -11.36 17.02
C ASN A 28 3.54 -12.30 15.82
N LEU A 29 3.49 -11.75 14.59
CA LEU A 29 3.71 -12.52 13.36
C LEU A 29 5.16 -13.03 13.27
N LYS A 30 6.15 -12.20 13.63
CA LYS A 30 7.55 -12.59 13.69
C LYS A 30 7.77 -13.73 14.70
N ASN A 31 7.32 -13.56 15.94
CA ASN A 31 7.42 -14.57 16.99
C ASN A 31 6.75 -15.89 16.59
N HIS A 32 5.65 -15.81 15.86
CA HIS A 32 4.99 -17.00 15.32
C HIS A 32 5.88 -17.72 14.29
N ALA A 33 6.48 -17.02 13.35
CA ALA A 33 7.38 -17.61 12.35
C ALA A 33 8.62 -18.23 13.00
N GLU A 34 9.27 -17.52 13.92
CA GLU A 34 10.46 -17.99 14.65
C GLU A 34 10.15 -19.24 15.51
N ARG A 35 8.97 -19.29 16.16
CA ARG A 35 8.51 -20.47 16.91
C ARG A 35 8.39 -21.72 16.03
N LEU A 36 8.17 -21.54 14.75
CA LEU A 36 8.09 -22.63 13.75
C LEU A 36 9.42 -22.84 13.01
N ASN A 37 10.54 -22.38 13.61
CA ASN A 37 11.91 -22.52 13.09
C ASN A 37 12.20 -21.76 11.79
N THR A 38 11.43 -20.69 11.49
CA THR A 38 11.79 -19.76 10.41
C THR A 38 12.92 -18.85 10.91
N GLU A 39 14.03 -18.82 10.20
CA GLU A 39 15.11 -17.90 10.48
C GLU A 39 14.76 -16.50 9.94
N VAL A 40 14.79 -15.49 10.81
CA VAL A 40 14.56 -14.09 10.45
C VAL A 40 15.88 -13.34 10.49
N ILE A 41 16.39 -12.97 9.32
CA ILE A 41 17.67 -12.27 9.18
C ILE A 41 17.41 -10.78 8.93
N PHE A 42 18.06 -9.91 9.71
CA PHE A 42 18.03 -8.47 9.50
C PHE A 42 19.10 -8.09 8.49
N ASP A 43 18.69 -7.95 7.24
CA ASP A 43 19.55 -7.52 6.15
C ASP A 43 18.69 -6.79 5.10
N GLU A 44 19.29 -5.86 4.39
CA GLU A 44 18.67 -5.16 3.27
C GLU A 44 19.19 -5.70 1.95
N ILE A 45 18.35 -6.44 1.22
CA ILE A 45 18.69 -6.96 -0.10
C ILE A 45 18.70 -5.84 -1.12
N THR A 46 19.87 -5.54 -1.67
CA THR A 46 20.10 -4.46 -2.63
C THR A 46 20.17 -4.91 -4.08
N SER A 47 20.38 -6.22 -4.32
CA SER A 47 20.33 -6.79 -5.67
C SER A 47 19.93 -8.26 -5.65
N ALA A 48 19.37 -8.72 -6.77
CA ALA A 48 19.01 -10.11 -7.02
C ALA A 48 19.52 -10.54 -8.39
N ASP A 49 19.98 -11.79 -8.49
CA ASP A 49 20.25 -12.47 -9.78
C ASP A 49 19.31 -13.67 -9.88
N LEU A 50 18.34 -13.56 -10.77
CA LEU A 50 17.31 -14.57 -11.06
C LEU A 50 17.56 -15.30 -12.39
N SER A 51 18.72 -15.06 -13.04
CA SER A 51 19.03 -15.60 -14.35
C SER A 51 19.40 -17.08 -14.33
N GLN A 52 19.83 -17.60 -13.19
CA GLN A 52 20.27 -18.99 -13.01
C GLN A 52 19.92 -19.48 -11.61
N LYS A 53 20.04 -20.80 -11.40
CA LYS A 53 19.86 -21.45 -10.08
C LYS A 53 21.19 -21.97 -9.54
N PRO A 54 21.38 -21.89 -8.21
CA PRO A 54 20.49 -21.26 -7.22
C PRO A 54 20.38 -19.75 -7.47
N PHE A 55 19.22 -19.14 -7.14
CA PHE A 55 19.06 -17.69 -7.18
C PHE A 55 19.97 -17.03 -6.15
N ILE A 56 20.53 -15.88 -6.50
CA ILE A 56 21.48 -15.16 -5.62
C ILE A 56 20.88 -13.82 -5.21
N LEU A 57 20.87 -13.57 -3.91
CA LEU A 57 20.45 -12.31 -3.30
C LEU A 57 21.63 -11.69 -2.57
N LYS A 58 21.85 -10.37 -2.73
CA LYS A 58 22.95 -9.65 -2.07
C LYS A 58 22.40 -8.50 -1.23
N GLY A 59 22.80 -8.49 0.02
CA GLY A 59 22.67 -7.43 0.99
C GLY A 59 24.03 -7.15 1.63
N GLU A 60 24.08 -7.02 2.96
CA GLU A 60 25.34 -7.07 3.70
C GLU A 60 26.01 -8.45 3.54
N SER A 61 25.20 -9.49 3.45
CA SER A 61 25.61 -10.86 3.13
C SER A 61 25.11 -11.30 1.76
N THR A 62 25.59 -12.46 1.31
CA THR A 62 25.10 -13.10 0.07
C THR A 62 24.32 -14.36 0.44
N TYR A 63 23.11 -14.47 -0.12
CA TYR A 63 22.22 -15.61 0.11
C TYR A 63 21.96 -16.33 -1.21
N SER A 64 21.74 -17.63 -1.14
CA SER A 64 21.34 -18.45 -2.28
C SER A 64 20.12 -19.28 -1.95
N CYS A 65 19.21 -19.47 -2.93
CA CYS A 65 18.01 -20.28 -2.76
C CYS A 65 17.57 -20.97 -4.04
N ASP A 66 16.89 -22.10 -3.89
CA ASP A 66 16.27 -22.86 -4.99
C ASP A 66 14.86 -22.33 -5.32
N ALA A 67 14.18 -21.73 -4.32
CA ALA A 67 12.90 -21.03 -4.46
C ALA A 67 12.94 -19.68 -3.75
N LEU A 68 12.28 -18.66 -4.33
CA LEU A 68 12.23 -17.31 -3.81
C LEU A 68 10.77 -16.83 -3.74
N ILE A 69 10.36 -16.31 -2.59
CA ILE A 69 9.11 -15.56 -2.42
C ILE A 69 9.45 -14.08 -2.27
N ILE A 70 9.00 -13.25 -3.20
CA ILE A 70 9.16 -11.79 -3.15
C ILE A 70 7.95 -11.23 -2.40
N ALA A 71 8.20 -10.63 -1.24
CA ALA A 71 7.18 -10.01 -0.37
C ALA A 71 7.63 -8.62 0.10
N THR A 72 8.26 -7.86 -0.81
CA THR A 72 8.89 -6.57 -0.53
C THR A 72 7.88 -5.43 -0.35
N GLY A 73 6.59 -5.68 -0.62
CA GLY A 73 5.52 -4.73 -0.44
C GLY A 73 5.50 -3.58 -1.43
N ALA A 74 4.75 -2.54 -1.09
CA ALA A 74 4.66 -1.29 -1.84
C ALA A 74 4.70 -0.10 -0.86
N SER A 75 5.28 1.00 -1.29
CA SER A 75 5.39 2.23 -0.51
C SER A 75 4.38 3.25 -1.00
N ALA A 76 3.61 3.85 -0.08
CA ALA A 76 2.75 4.97 -0.41
C ALA A 76 3.58 6.14 -0.93
N LYS A 77 3.08 6.81 -1.97
CA LYS A 77 3.66 8.06 -2.44
C LYS A 77 3.15 9.21 -1.58
N TYR A 78 4.06 10.09 -1.23
CA TYR A 78 3.79 11.28 -0.46
C TYR A 78 4.09 12.55 -1.25
N LEU A 79 3.64 13.71 -0.73
CA LEU A 79 3.84 15.01 -1.39
C LEU A 79 5.28 15.50 -1.26
N GLY A 80 6.01 15.01 -0.26
CA GLY A 80 7.39 15.42 0.05
C GLY A 80 7.46 16.73 0.84
N LEU A 81 6.39 17.10 1.55
CA LEU A 81 6.37 18.29 2.39
C LEU A 81 6.91 17.96 3.79
N ALA A 82 7.74 18.85 4.35
CA ALA A 82 8.21 18.69 5.74
C ALA A 82 7.06 18.64 6.74
N SER A 83 5.98 19.39 6.50
CA SER A 83 4.76 19.37 7.30
C SER A 83 4.01 18.04 7.20
N GLU A 84 4.00 17.40 6.04
CA GLU A 84 3.44 16.06 5.84
C GLU A 84 4.15 15.04 6.71
N GLU A 85 5.49 15.01 6.69
CA GLU A 85 6.29 14.10 7.48
C GLU A 85 6.05 14.27 9.00
N LYS A 86 5.91 15.50 9.45
CA LYS A 86 5.65 15.84 10.86
C LYS A 86 4.34 15.25 11.38
N PHE A 87 3.31 15.16 10.53
CA PHE A 87 1.97 14.75 10.91
C PHE A 87 1.58 13.33 10.43
N LYS A 88 2.50 12.55 9.90
CA LYS A 88 2.26 11.12 9.61
C LYS A 88 1.81 10.38 10.88
N GLY A 89 0.68 9.67 10.80
CA GLY A 89 0.05 9.00 11.94
C GLY A 89 -0.58 9.95 12.98
N LYS A 90 -0.56 11.27 12.71
CA LYS A 90 -1.17 12.31 13.56
C LYS A 90 -2.09 13.23 12.76
N GLY A 91 -2.85 12.66 11.84
CA GLY A 91 -3.74 13.39 10.95
C GLY A 91 -3.40 13.22 9.47
N VAL A 92 -2.21 12.75 9.09
CA VAL A 92 -1.83 12.42 7.72
C VAL A 92 -1.82 10.90 7.55
N SER A 93 -2.59 10.40 6.59
CA SER A 93 -2.71 8.99 6.22
C SER A 93 -2.60 8.81 4.70
N ALA A 94 -2.24 7.60 4.26
CA ALA A 94 -2.27 7.17 2.87
C ALA A 94 -3.23 5.98 2.64
N CYS A 95 -4.14 5.72 3.59
CA CYS A 95 -5.09 4.60 3.52
C CYS A 95 -6.43 5.00 4.17
N ALA A 96 -7.41 5.36 3.37
CA ALA A 96 -8.73 5.74 3.90
C ALA A 96 -9.47 4.57 4.54
N THR A 97 -9.30 3.35 4.03
CA THR A 97 -9.94 2.15 4.59
C THR A 97 -9.31 1.72 5.93
N CYS A 98 -8.05 2.09 6.17
CA CYS A 98 -7.36 1.81 7.42
C CYS A 98 -7.78 2.82 8.51
N ASP A 99 -7.71 4.10 8.19
CA ASP A 99 -7.74 5.18 9.18
C ASP A 99 -9.03 6.02 9.14
N GLY A 100 -9.85 5.87 8.10
CA GLY A 100 -11.04 6.73 7.90
C GLY A 100 -12.05 6.68 9.05
N PHE A 101 -12.12 5.56 9.77
CA PHE A 101 -13.01 5.40 10.91
C PHE A 101 -12.71 6.39 12.05
N PHE A 102 -11.43 6.72 12.29
CA PHE A 102 -11.01 7.65 13.33
C PHE A 102 -11.44 9.10 13.06
N TYR A 103 -11.81 9.40 11.81
CA TYR A 103 -12.28 10.74 11.41
C TYR A 103 -13.79 10.85 11.31
N ARG A 104 -14.54 9.92 11.91
CA ARG A 104 -16.01 9.98 11.93
C ARG A 104 -16.48 11.27 12.58
N GLY A 105 -17.32 12.02 11.84
CA GLY A 105 -17.85 13.29 12.31
C GLY A 105 -16.87 14.48 12.21
N HIS A 106 -15.73 14.30 11.56
CA HIS A 106 -14.75 15.35 11.29
C HIS A 106 -14.77 15.78 9.83
N ASP A 107 -14.11 16.89 9.52
CA ASP A 107 -13.85 17.34 8.16
C ASP A 107 -12.44 16.89 7.74
N VAL A 108 -12.32 16.38 6.53
CA VAL A 108 -11.06 15.83 5.99
C VAL A 108 -10.80 16.28 4.57
N VAL A 109 -9.57 16.13 4.11
CA VAL A 109 -9.20 16.31 2.72
C VAL A 109 -8.64 15.02 2.14
N VAL A 110 -8.90 14.78 0.85
CA VAL A 110 -8.25 13.75 0.05
C VAL A 110 -7.42 14.44 -1.03
N ILE A 111 -6.17 14.04 -1.20
CA ILE A 111 -5.28 14.61 -2.21
C ILE A 111 -5.06 13.59 -3.31
N GLY A 112 -5.47 13.91 -4.53
CA GLY A 112 -5.30 13.02 -5.67
C GLY A 112 -6.24 13.33 -6.83
N GLY A 113 -6.41 12.38 -7.75
CA GLY A 113 -7.29 12.57 -8.90
C GLY A 113 -7.37 11.35 -9.82
N GLY A 114 -6.81 10.21 -9.40
CA GLY A 114 -6.99 8.90 -10.01
C GLY A 114 -8.09 8.09 -9.32
N ASN A 115 -8.27 6.83 -9.73
CA ASN A 115 -9.28 5.92 -9.19
C ASN A 115 -9.24 5.87 -7.66
N THR A 116 -8.07 5.62 -7.07
CA THR A 116 -7.89 5.56 -5.60
C THR A 116 -8.43 6.81 -4.90
N ALA A 117 -8.11 8.02 -5.39
CA ALA A 117 -8.58 9.24 -4.77
C ALA A 117 -10.11 9.39 -4.83
N VAL A 118 -10.73 8.95 -5.92
CA VAL A 118 -12.18 8.95 -6.10
C VAL A 118 -12.83 7.94 -5.14
N GLU A 119 -12.31 6.71 -5.10
CA GLU A 119 -12.82 5.63 -4.24
C GLU A 119 -12.67 6.01 -2.76
N GLU A 120 -11.52 6.52 -2.34
CA GLU A 120 -11.29 6.98 -0.96
C GLU A 120 -12.20 8.15 -0.59
N THR A 121 -12.42 9.11 -1.50
CA THR A 121 -13.37 10.22 -1.26
C THR A 121 -14.79 9.70 -1.07
N MET A 122 -15.23 8.77 -1.90
CA MET A 122 -16.56 8.14 -1.76
C MET A 122 -16.69 7.35 -0.46
N TYR A 123 -15.65 6.61 -0.09
CA TYR A 123 -15.62 5.86 1.17
C TYR A 123 -15.71 6.79 2.38
N LEU A 124 -14.82 7.79 2.46
CA LEU A 124 -14.77 8.74 3.55
C LEU A 124 -16.06 9.54 3.70
N SER A 125 -16.73 9.90 2.60
CA SER A 125 -18.00 10.63 2.65
C SER A 125 -19.12 9.90 3.41
N ASN A 126 -19.01 8.56 3.62
CA ASN A 126 -19.93 7.80 4.45
C ASN A 126 -19.65 7.94 5.95
N LEU A 127 -18.43 8.33 6.32
CA LEU A 127 -17.94 8.35 7.71
C LEU A 127 -17.85 9.77 8.27
N VAL A 128 -17.32 10.70 7.47
CA VAL A 128 -16.96 12.05 7.90
C VAL A 128 -18.12 13.04 7.74
N ASN A 129 -17.99 14.24 8.35
CA ASN A 129 -18.94 15.32 8.10
C ASN A 129 -18.80 15.86 6.69
N HIS A 130 -17.56 16.15 6.29
CA HIS A 130 -17.26 16.74 5.00
C HIS A 130 -15.90 16.26 4.47
N VAL A 131 -15.80 16.04 3.16
CA VAL A 131 -14.56 15.68 2.47
C VAL A 131 -14.30 16.61 1.30
N THR A 132 -13.13 17.24 1.25
CA THR A 132 -12.70 18.05 0.11
C THR A 132 -11.64 17.28 -0.69
N LEU A 133 -11.95 16.96 -1.95
CA LEU A 133 -10.99 16.38 -2.88
C LEU A 133 -10.12 17.47 -3.51
N ILE A 134 -8.84 17.50 -3.18
CA ILE A 134 -7.86 18.46 -3.71
C ILE A 134 -7.18 17.86 -4.94
N HIS A 135 -7.30 18.52 -6.09
CA HIS A 135 -6.68 18.07 -7.32
C HIS A 135 -5.99 19.21 -8.08
N ARG A 136 -4.76 18.94 -8.54
CA ARG A 136 -3.91 19.93 -9.23
C ARG A 136 -4.35 20.31 -10.65
N ARG A 137 -5.44 19.73 -11.16
CA ARG A 137 -6.05 19.99 -12.48
C ARG A 137 -7.51 20.33 -12.32
N ASP A 138 -8.13 20.71 -13.41
CA ASP A 138 -9.57 21.05 -13.53
C ASP A 138 -10.47 19.82 -13.71
N LYS A 139 -9.90 18.62 -13.88
CA LYS A 139 -10.64 17.36 -14.08
C LYS A 139 -9.87 16.16 -13.53
N LEU A 140 -10.61 15.16 -13.06
CA LEU A 140 -10.08 13.89 -12.60
C LEU A 140 -9.47 13.08 -13.74
N ARG A 141 -8.55 12.17 -13.39
CA ARG A 141 -7.98 11.17 -14.30
C ARG A 141 -8.56 9.78 -14.03
N ALA A 142 -9.45 9.68 -13.05
CA ALA A 142 -10.16 8.46 -12.74
C ALA A 142 -11.03 8.02 -13.93
N GLU A 143 -11.38 6.74 -13.95
CA GLU A 143 -12.31 6.18 -14.91
C GLU A 143 -13.63 6.94 -14.92
N LYS A 144 -14.23 7.04 -16.11
CA LYS A 144 -15.45 7.81 -16.30
C LYS A 144 -16.57 7.37 -15.37
N MET A 145 -16.76 6.06 -15.21
CA MET A 145 -17.79 5.50 -14.34
C MET A 145 -17.59 5.90 -12.88
N LEU A 146 -16.37 5.81 -12.36
CA LEU A 146 -16.05 6.23 -11.00
C LEU A 146 -16.26 7.72 -10.79
N THR A 147 -15.87 8.53 -11.78
CA THR A 147 -16.09 9.98 -11.73
C THR A 147 -17.57 10.32 -11.68
N GLU A 148 -18.40 9.65 -12.50
CA GLU A 148 -19.85 9.82 -12.50
C GLU A 148 -20.48 9.41 -11.16
N GLN A 149 -20.05 8.30 -10.58
CA GLN A 149 -20.50 7.86 -9.25
C GLN A 149 -20.14 8.89 -8.15
N LEU A 150 -18.93 9.44 -8.20
CA LEU A 150 -18.50 10.48 -7.25
C LEU A 150 -19.38 11.73 -7.37
N MET A 151 -19.67 12.19 -8.59
CA MET A 151 -20.52 13.35 -8.82
C MET A 151 -21.95 13.12 -8.32
N GLN A 152 -22.53 11.94 -8.61
CA GLN A 152 -23.84 11.57 -8.09
C GLN A 152 -23.85 11.55 -6.55
N LYS A 153 -22.82 11.00 -5.93
CA LYS A 153 -22.69 10.94 -4.48
C LYS A 153 -22.54 12.34 -3.86
N LYS A 154 -21.82 13.25 -4.53
CA LYS A 154 -21.75 14.66 -4.12
C LYS A 154 -23.13 15.29 -4.08
N GLU A 155 -23.91 15.14 -5.16
CA GLU A 155 -25.27 15.68 -5.25
C GLU A 155 -26.22 15.09 -4.18
N GLN A 156 -26.13 13.78 -3.94
CA GLN A 156 -27.00 13.08 -2.99
C GLN A 156 -26.69 13.43 -1.53
N THR A 157 -25.41 13.61 -1.19
CA THR A 157 -25.00 13.74 0.22
C THR A 157 -24.70 15.18 0.64
N GLY A 158 -24.30 16.04 -0.30
CA GLY A 158 -23.80 17.38 0.00
C GLY A 158 -22.50 17.42 0.79
N LYS A 159 -21.85 16.27 0.99
CA LYS A 159 -20.67 16.12 1.85
C LYS A 159 -19.34 16.20 1.11
N ILE A 160 -19.34 16.33 -0.20
CA ILE A 160 -18.15 16.28 -1.04
C ILE A 160 -17.96 17.61 -1.74
N ASP A 161 -16.77 18.19 -1.59
CA ASP A 161 -16.35 19.35 -2.38
C ASP A 161 -15.06 19.09 -3.14
N PHE A 162 -14.79 19.95 -4.13
CA PHE A 162 -13.58 19.89 -4.94
C PHE A 162 -12.78 21.18 -4.82
N ALA A 163 -11.48 21.05 -4.58
CA ALA A 163 -10.51 22.10 -4.76
C ALA A 163 -9.72 21.80 -6.04
N TRP A 164 -10.25 22.28 -7.16
CA TRP A 164 -9.61 22.15 -8.47
C TRP A 164 -8.39 23.07 -8.61
N ASN A 165 -7.50 22.74 -9.53
CA ASN A 165 -6.28 23.49 -9.80
C ASN A 165 -5.48 23.81 -8.54
N SER A 166 -5.56 22.95 -7.53
CA SER A 166 -5.02 23.20 -6.20
C SER A 166 -4.02 22.12 -5.80
N VAL A 167 -2.98 22.55 -5.12
CA VAL A 167 -1.98 21.69 -4.46
C VAL A 167 -1.91 22.03 -2.99
N VAL A 168 -1.49 21.06 -2.18
CA VAL A 168 -1.18 21.34 -0.76
C VAL A 168 0.13 22.10 -0.69
N ASP A 169 0.10 23.25 -0.02
CA ASP A 169 1.27 24.09 0.25
C ASP A 169 1.87 23.74 1.63
N GLU A 170 1.01 23.58 2.63
CA GLU A 170 1.41 23.20 3.99
C GLU A 170 0.30 22.48 4.73
N ILE A 171 0.67 21.50 5.54
CA ILE A 171 -0.21 20.89 6.54
C ILE A 171 0.04 21.55 7.88
N ILE A 172 -1.02 22.09 8.49
CA ILE A 172 -0.97 22.88 9.73
C ILE A 172 -1.52 22.03 10.86
N GLY A 173 -0.89 22.13 12.02
CA GLY A 173 -1.34 21.40 13.20
C GLY A 173 -0.53 21.75 14.43
N ASN A 174 -0.86 21.07 15.52
CA ASN A 174 -0.23 21.21 16.84
C ASN A 174 0.26 19.84 17.35
N ASP A 175 0.58 19.73 18.62
CA ASP A 175 1.07 18.48 19.22
C ASP A 175 0.03 17.34 19.19
N GLN A 176 -1.25 17.66 19.08
CA GLN A 176 -2.36 16.70 19.02
C GLN A 176 -2.61 16.20 17.59
N GLY A 177 -2.09 16.88 16.55
CA GLY A 177 -2.24 16.48 15.16
C GLY A 177 -2.61 17.62 14.21
N VAL A 178 -3.14 17.26 13.05
CA VAL A 178 -3.58 18.18 12.00
C VAL A 178 -4.78 19.01 12.47
N THR A 179 -4.76 20.32 12.19
CA THR A 179 -5.87 21.25 12.43
C THR A 179 -6.34 21.98 11.17
N ALA A 180 -5.48 22.07 10.16
CA ALA A 180 -5.84 22.70 8.89
C ALA A 180 -4.87 22.29 7.77
N VAL A 181 -5.24 22.59 6.53
CA VAL A 181 -4.38 22.49 5.34
C VAL A 181 -4.40 23.80 4.59
N ARG A 182 -3.23 24.35 4.27
CA ARG A 182 -3.11 25.45 3.33
C ARG A 182 -2.96 24.87 1.92
N ILE A 183 -3.89 25.24 1.05
CA ILE A 183 -3.83 24.90 -0.38
C ILE A 183 -3.45 26.12 -1.19
N LYS A 184 -2.83 25.89 -2.35
CA LYS A 184 -2.44 26.92 -3.31
C LYS A 184 -3.04 26.61 -4.67
N ASP A 185 -3.73 27.57 -5.23
CA ASP A 185 -4.18 27.49 -6.63
C ASP A 185 -2.98 27.60 -7.57
N VAL A 186 -2.84 26.63 -8.49
CA VAL A 186 -1.67 26.56 -9.38
C VAL A 186 -1.74 27.57 -10.54
N LEU A 187 -2.90 28.16 -10.80
CA LEU A 187 -3.12 29.12 -11.88
C LEU A 187 -2.93 30.56 -11.37
N SER A 188 -3.60 30.92 -10.26
CA SER A 188 -3.54 32.27 -9.67
C SER A 188 -2.41 32.47 -8.67
N GLY A 189 -1.94 31.38 -8.07
CA GLY A 189 -0.98 31.44 -6.95
C GLY A 189 -1.62 31.80 -5.60
N GLU A 190 -2.92 32.06 -5.54
CA GLU A 190 -3.64 32.38 -4.32
C GLU A 190 -3.66 31.20 -3.35
N THR A 191 -3.63 31.49 -2.07
CA THR A 191 -3.68 30.46 -1.02
C THR A 191 -4.97 30.55 -0.23
N LYS A 192 -5.47 29.37 0.20
CA LYS A 192 -6.64 29.23 1.07
C LYS A 192 -6.32 28.22 2.16
N VAL A 193 -6.82 28.46 3.37
CA VAL A 193 -6.76 27.51 4.48
C VAL A 193 -8.09 26.78 4.59
N LEU A 194 -8.04 25.47 4.76
CA LEU A 194 -9.16 24.59 5.01
C LEU A 194 -8.98 24.00 6.43
N ASP A 195 -9.95 24.23 7.30
CA ASP A 195 -9.96 23.65 8.65
C ASP A 195 -10.34 22.18 8.54
N VAL A 196 -9.41 21.27 8.82
CA VAL A 196 -9.59 19.83 8.72
C VAL A 196 -8.72 19.13 9.75
N THR A 197 -9.14 17.95 10.18
CA THR A 197 -8.36 17.13 11.13
C THR A 197 -7.69 15.94 10.47
N GLY A 198 -8.06 15.60 9.24
CA GLY A 198 -7.52 14.47 8.49
C GLY A 198 -7.10 14.84 7.06
N VAL A 199 -5.95 14.32 6.65
CA VAL A 199 -5.36 14.52 5.32
C VAL A 199 -5.03 13.15 4.74
N PHE A 200 -5.75 12.74 3.70
CA PHE A 200 -5.56 11.45 3.04
C PHE A 200 -4.81 11.65 1.72
N ILE A 201 -3.61 11.05 1.64
CA ILE A 201 -2.73 11.17 0.47
C ILE A 201 -3.02 10.03 -0.50
N ALA A 202 -3.81 10.29 -1.51
CA ALA A 202 -4.27 9.30 -2.50
C ALA A 202 -3.62 9.52 -3.88
N ILE A 203 -2.28 9.68 -3.93
CA ILE A 203 -1.53 9.91 -5.17
C ILE A 203 -0.86 8.64 -5.71
N GLY A 204 -1.21 7.49 -5.14
CA GLY A 204 -0.78 6.16 -5.55
C GLY A 204 0.34 5.59 -4.69
N HIS A 205 0.75 4.36 -5.07
CA HIS A 205 1.83 3.60 -4.42
C HIS A 205 2.93 3.30 -5.44
N LYS A 206 4.09 2.93 -4.94
CA LYS A 206 5.20 2.39 -5.72
C LYS A 206 5.53 1.01 -5.16
N PRO A 207 5.40 -0.09 -5.92
CA PRO A 207 5.86 -1.39 -5.47
C PRO A 207 7.39 -1.39 -5.31
N ASN A 208 7.88 -2.13 -4.32
CA ASN A 208 9.32 -2.20 -4.02
C ASN A 208 9.95 -3.31 -4.87
N THR A 209 10.14 -3.03 -6.15
CA THR A 209 10.55 -3.98 -7.20
C THR A 209 11.82 -3.58 -7.95
N ASP A 210 12.44 -2.46 -7.60
CA ASP A 210 13.56 -1.88 -8.35
C ASP A 210 14.73 -2.87 -8.53
N ILE A 211 15.02 -3.71 -7.53
CA ILE A 211 16.09 -4.72 -7.58
C ILE A 211 15.82 -5.90 -8.53
N PHE A 212 14.58 -6.05 -8.98
CA PHE A 212 14.14 -7.10 -9.90
C PHE A 212 13.89 -6.58 -11.31
N ALA A 213 14.11 -5.30 -11.57
CA ALA A 213 13.84 -4.66 -12.85
C ALA A 213 14.58 -5.35 -14.01
N GLY A 214 13.86 -5.63 -15.09
CA GLY A 214 14.39 -6.30 -16.27
C GLY A 214 14.59 -7.82 -16.14
N GLN A 215 14.30 -8.42 -14.99
CA GLN A 215 14.41 -9.86 -14.76
C GLN A 215 13.04 -10.55 -14.63
N ILE A 216 12.06 -9.87 -14.07
CA ILE A 216 10.72 -10.41 -13.79
C ILE A 216 9.64 -9.60 -14.50
N ASP A 217 8.57 -10.24 -14.93
CA ASP A 217 7.45 -9.56 -15.59
C ASP A 217 6.69 -8.68 -14.60
N MET A 218 6.54 -7.40 -14.97
CA MET A 218 5.81 -6.39 -14.21
C MET A 218 4.73 -5.75 -15.08
N ASP A 219 3.74 -5.14 -14.43
CA ASP A 219 2.79 -4.28 -15.10
C ASP A 219 3.39 -2.89 -15.38
N GLU A 220 2.62 -2.01 -16.03
CA GLU A 220 3.05 -0.65 -16.39
C GLU A 220 3.34 0.24 -15.17
N THR A 221 2.88 -0.16 -13.97
CA THR A 221 3.06 0.55 -12.71
C THR A 221 4.14 -0.06 -11.82
N GLY A 222 4.74 -1.17 -12.27
CA GLY A 222 5.87 -1.85 -11.64
C GLY A 222 5.49 -2.98 -10.67
N TYR A 223 4.20 -3.35 -10.57
CA TYR A 223 3.78 -4.51 -9.77
C TYR A 223 4.15 -5.82 -10.46
N ILE A 224 4.63 -6.79 -9.68
CA ILE A 224 4.98 -8.12 -10.20
C ILE A 224 3.72 -8.84 -10.69
N LYS A 225 3.76 -9.33 -11.94
CA LYS A 225 2.69 -10.16 -12.50
C LYS A 225 2.75 -11.57 -11.96
N ILE A 226 1.63 -12.08 -11.44
CA ILE A 226 1.46 -13.46 -10.99
C ILE A 226 0.34 -14.16 -11.77
N LYS A 227 0.26 -15.49 -11.70
CA LYS A 227 -0.69 -16.30 -12.49
C LYS A 227 -2.15 -16.19 -12.03
N ASN A 228 -2.43 -15.60 -10.88
CA ASN A 228 -3.79 -15.31 -10.38
C ASN A 228 -4.76 -16.51 -10.41
N GLY A 229 -4.32 -17.66 -9.94
CA GLY A 229 -5.19 -18.84 -9.80
C GLY A 229 -5.48 -19.62 -11.07
N THR A 230 -4.84 -19.28 -12.19
CA THR A 230 -4.92 -20.10 -13.39
C THR A 230 -3.86 -21.21 -13.36
N GLY A 231 -4.28 -22.43 -13.04
CA GLY A 231 -3.38 -23.58 -12.95
C GLY A 231 -2.93 -23.90 -11.51
N ALA A 232 -1.77 -24.56 -11.37
CA ALA A 232 -1.33 -25.18 -10.12
C ALA A 232 -0.64 -24.21 -9.13
N SER A 233 -0.36 -22.97 -9.51
CA SER A 233 0.45 -22.02 -8.73
C SER A 233 -0.04 -20.60 -8.95
N ALA A 234 -0.87 -20.08 -8.06
CA ALA A 234 -1.50 -18.76 -8.21
C ALA A 234 -0.51 -17.60 -8.04
N THR A 235 0.50 -17.78 -7.20
CA THR A 235 1.51 -16.75 -6.86
C THR A 235 2.78 -16.83 -7.69
N ALA A 236 2.87 -17.81 -8.61
CA ALA A 236 4.03 -17.98 -9.48
C ALA A 236 4.17 -16.81 -10.47
N THR A 237 5.40 -16.38 -10.65
CA THR A 237 5.80 -15.39 -11.66
C THR A 237 6.13 -16.05 -13.01
N ASN A 238 6.71 -15.29 -13.94
CA ASN A 238 7.24 -15.82 -15.19
C ASN A 238 8.53 -16.67 -15.01
N ILE A 239 9.20 -16.56 -13.84
CA ILE A 239 10.43 -17.32 -13.54
C ILE A 239 10.09 -18.55 -12.69
N PRO A 240 10.35 -19.79 -13.16
CA PRO A 240 10.10 -20.99 -12.38
C PRO A 240 10.87 -21.01 -11.05
N GLY A 241 10.14 -21.13 -9.93
CA GLY A 241 10.69 -21.08 -8.57
C GLY A 241 10.72 -19.68 -7.95
N VAL A 242 10.20 -18.67 -8.66
CA VAL A 242 10.01 -17.32 -8.10
C VAL A 242 8.52 -17.03 -7.98
N PHE A 243 8.10 -16.64 -6.79
CA PHE A 243 6.74 -16.34 -6.38
C PHE A 243 6.66 -14.91 -5.84
N ALA A 244 5.48 -14.28 -5.90
CA ALA A 244 5.28 -12.97 -5.30
C ALA A 244 3.99 -12.95 -4.46
N ALA A 245 4.01 -12.24 -3.33
CA ALA A 245 2.91 -12.15 -2.39
C ALA A 245 2.83 -10.77 -1.73
N GLY A 246 1.64 -10.39 -1.31
CA GLY A 246 1.37 -9.10 -0.69
C GLY A 246 1.38 -7.94 -1.67
N ASP A 247 1.56 -6.74 -1.14
CA ASP A 247 1.39 -5.49 -1.89
C ASP A 247 2.32 -5.36 -3.11
N VAL A 248 3.41 -6.10 -3.19
CA VAL A 248 4.32 -6.09 -4.34
C VAL A 248 3.66 -6.62 -5.63
N SER A 249 2.59 -7.41 -5.49
CA SER A 249 1.79 -7.98 -6.58
C SER A 249 0.29 -7.62 -6.48
N ASP A 250 -0.10 -6.78 -5.52
CA ASP A 250 -1.48 -6.32 -5.31
C ASP A 250 -1.61 -4.81 -5.53
N PRO A 251 -1.93 -4.36 -6.76
CA PRO A 251 -2.15 -2.96 -7.04
C PRO A 251 -3.50 -2.42 -6.53
N ILE A 252 -4.39 -3.27 -6.00
CA ILE A 252 -5.79 -2.96 -5.70
C ILE A 252 -6.04 -2.82 -4.20
N TYR A 253 -5.87 -3.91 -3.45
CA TYR A 253 -6.34 -3.98 -2.05
C TYR A 253 -5.33 -3.43 -1.04
N ARG A 254 -4.10 -3.93 -1.09
CA ARG A 254 -3.00 -3.52 -0.18
C ARG A 254 -3.41 -3.55 1.29
N GLN A 255 -3.95 -4.69 1.71
CA GLN A 255 -4.40 -4.92 3.08
C GLN A 255 -3.55 -5.99 3.77
N ALA A 256 -3.35 -5.86 5.09
CA ALA A 256 -2.61 -6.83 5.89
C ALA A 256 -3.13 -8.26 5.70
N ILE A 257 -4.46 -8.43 5.71
CA ILE A 257 -5.07 -9.75 5.59
C ILE A 257 -4.95 -10.33 4.17
N THR A 258 -5.02 -9.52 3.12
CA THR A 258 -4.80 -10.02 1.75
C THR A 258 -3.33 -10.40 1.55
N SER A 259 -2.40 -9.64 2.13
CA SER A 259 -0.97 -9.97 2.12
C SER A 259 -0.68 -11.26 2.88
N ALA A 260 -1.30 -11.48 4.04
CA ALA A 260 -1.18 -12.74 4.77
C ALA A 260 -1.74 -13.93 3.98
N GLY A 261 -2.90 -13.75 3.33
CA GLY A 261 -3.53 -14.78 2.48
C GLY A 261 -2.64 -15.16 1.29
N THR A 262 -2.15 -14.17 0.53
CA THR A 262 -1.26 -14.43 -0.60
C THR A 262 0.10 -14.96 -0.15
N GLY A 263 0.60 -14.57 1.03
CA GLY A 263 1.79 -15.13 1.64
C GLY A 263 1.67 -16.62 1.95
N CYS A 264 0.51 -17.04 2.50
CA CYS A 264 0.21 -18.47 2.69
C CYS A 264 0.16 -19.22 1.36
N MET A 265 -0.49 -18.67 0.34
CA MET A 265 -0.53 -19.26 -1.00
C MET A 265 0.87 -19.42 -1.60
N ALA A 266 1.73 -18.40 -1.47
CA ALA A 266 3.10 -18.44 -1.99
C ALA A 266 3.95 -19.50 -1.29
N ALA A 267 3.79 -19.68 0.02
CA ALA A 267 4.48 -20.73 0.76
C ALA A 267 4.10 -22.13 0.25
N LEU A 268 2.80 -22.40 0.06
CA LEU A 268 2.31 -23.66 -0.50
C LEU A 268 2.75 -23.90 -1.96
N ASP A 269 2.80 -22.84 -2.76
CA ASP A 269 3.29 -22.92 -4.13
C ASP A 269 4.80 -23.22 -4.19
N ALA A 270 5.59 -22.60 -3.31
CA ALA A 270 7.01 -22.82 -3.18
C ALA A 270 7.33 -24.25 -2.68
N GLU A 271 6.58 -24.77 -1.70
CA GLU A 271 6.69 -26.14 -1.21
C GLU A 271 6.50 -27.14 -2.36
N LYS A 272 5.38 -27.06 -3.09
CA LYS A 272 5.09 -27.93 -4.23
C LYS A 272 6.20 -27.88 -5.31
N TYR A 273 6.73 -26.69 -5.53
CA TYR A 273 7.82 -26.51 -6.48
C TYR A 273 9.10 -27.24 -6.02
N LEU A 274 9.49 -27.09 -4.76
CA LEU A 274 10.65 -27.76 -4.18
C LEU A 274 10.50 -29.30 -4.21
N ASP A 275 9.30 -29.81 -3.86
CA ASP A 275 8.98 -31.23 -3.96
C ASP A 275 9.17 -31.78 -5.38
N SER A 276 8.76 -30.99 -6.39
CA SER A 276 8.93 -31.38 -7.81
C SER A 276 10.42 -31.49 -8.20
N LEU A 277 11.26 -30.59 -7.70
CA LEU A 277 12.72 -30.65 -7.93
C LEU A 277 13.36 -31.88 -7.29
N GLU A 278 12.91 -32.25 -6.09
CA GLU A 278 13.40 -33.47 -5.44
C GLU A 278 12.99 -34.75 -6.19
N MET A 279 11.77 -34.78 -6.71
CA MET A 279 11.30 -35.91 -7.52
C MET A 279 12.09 -36.05 -8.82
N GLU A 280 12.43 -34.95 -9.48
CA GLU A 280 13.26 -34.95 -10.69
C GLU A 280 14.67 -35.46 -10.37
N LYS A 281 15.32 -35.00 -9.29
CA LYS A 281 16.65 -35.48 -8.85
C LYS A 281 16.67 -36.97 -8.54
N LYS A 282 15.56 -37.56 -8.08
CA LYS A 282 15.47 -39.02 -7.79
C LYS A 282 15.20 -39.88 -9.01
N ARG A 283 14.85 -39.29 -10.17
CA ARG A 283 14.59 -39.99 -11.43
C ARG A 283 15.82 -40.09 -12.35
N VAL A 284 16.86 -39.32 -12.06
CA VAL A 284 18.16 -39.37 -12.72
C VAL A 284 19.12 -40.24 -11.91
#